data_068b2b236087f8bd4cbf28832eca4ef0
#
_entry.id   068b2b236087f8bd4cbf28832eca4ef0
#
_cell.length_a   1.000
_cell.length_b   1.000
_cell.length_c   1.000
_cell.angle_alpha   90.00
_cell.angle_beta   90.00
_cell.angle_gamma   90.00
#
_symmetry.space_group_name_H-M   'P 1'
#
loop_
_entity.id
_entity.type
_entity.pdbx_description
1 polymer ?
#
loop_
_entity_poly.entity_id
_entity_poly.type
_entity_poly.pdbx_seq_one_letter_code
_entity_poly.pdbx_strand_id
1 'polypeptide(L)'
;MREYFKKALRRLPLLAATLSAAALIVAMPSVSAAGVKKGLLICASSAVPSLYPFCVLSAFFVRSGLCGYLGNFLEKPVRVLFALPGSAGAAACMSFVAGYPVGAGMTAALFSDGRISQSDAQRMTLFCVNAGPAFVIGGVGAGMLGSVRAGVIIFVSLTLASLTLGMLTRFIPHGETDAHTAPAISSLPLSRALTEAVAEGTKNMISICAWIVMFACAAQYIPLLRLPDWASLLLSCTLEVTGGCASAAGVFNIPAIAAVLGWGGVSVHCQIMRHIKTCGTPLPYFFCARLVCAALAALFCEGLLRLFPCPVNTVSLGSVGAPQMFSLSAPAAFAMLLSGAMLILELDTSEKKC
;
A
#
# COMPACT_ATOMS: atom_id res chain seq x y z
N MET A 1 -23.73 33.89 11.14
CA MET A 1 -24.69 33.24 10.25
C MET A 1 -24.12 32.95 8.83
N ARG A 2 -23.51 33.93 8.14
CA ARG A 2 -22.93 33.75 6.77
C ARG A 2 -21.80 32.69 6.67
N GLU A 3 -20.92 32.59 7.64
CA GLU A 3 -19.86 31.59 7.66
C GLU A 3 -20.38 30.16 7.92
N TYR A 4 -21.39 30.03 8.76
CA TYR A 4 -22.05 28.75 9.02
C TYR A 4 -22.74 28.21 7.77
N PHE A 5 -23.39 29.10 7.04
CA PHE A 5 -24.06 28.78 5.77
C PHE A 5 -23.04 28.37 4.68
N LYS A 6 -21.88 29.05 4.57
CA LYS A 6 -20.80 28.68 3.64
C LYS A 6 -20.18 27.33 4.00
N LYS A 7 -19.99 27.03 5.29
CA LYS A 7 -19.50 25.71 5.75
C LYS A 7 -20.52 24.61 5.49
N ALA A 8 -21.82 24.86 5.70
CA ALA A 8 -22.89 23.92 5.40
C ALA A 8 -22.97 23.64 3.89
N LEU A 9 -22.92 24.67 3.06
CA LEU A 9 -22.98 24.53 1.60
C LEU A 9 -21.80 23.72 1.04
N ARG A 10 -20.59 23.85 1.63
CA ARG A 10 -19.42 23.04 1.26
C ARG A 10 -19.54 21.56 1.66
N ARG A 11 -20.38 21.23 2.66
CA ARG A 11 -20.61 19.84 3.11
C ARG A 11 -21.80 19.18 2.43
N LEU A 12 -22.64 19.95 1.74
CA LEU A 12 -23.82 19.44 1.04
C LEU A 12 -23.49 18.32 0.02
N PRO A 13 -22.47 18.48 -0.86
CA PRO A 13 -22.12 17.43 -1.80
C PRO A 13 -21.61 16.16 -1.11
N LEU A 14 -20.90 16.28 0.01
CA LEU A 14 -20.44 15.15 0.80
C LEU A 14 -21.63 14.42 1.45
N LEU A 15 -22.59 15.18 2.01
CA LEU A 15 -23.81 14.62 2.57
C LEU A 15 -24.63 13.89 1.49
N ALA A 16 -24.80 14.53 0.33
CA ALA A 16 -25.52 13.92 -0.79
C ALA A 16 -24.83 12.63 -1.25
N ALA A 17 -23.51 12.63 -1.40
CA ALA A 17 -22.74 11.42 -1.76
C ALA A 17 -22.89 10.30 -0.71
N THR A 18 -22.85 10.64 0.57
CA THR A 18 -23.01 9.67 1.66
C THR A 18 -24.42 9.07 1.67
N LEU A 19 -25.44 9.89 1.52
CA LEU A 19 -26.82 9.43 1.45
C LEU A 19 -27.09 8.60 0.18
N SER A 20 -26.52 8.99 -0.96
CA SER A 20 -26.62 8.21 -2.20
C SER A 20 -25.93 6.84 -2.06
N ALA A 21 -24.76 6.78 -1.44
CA ALA A 21 -24.08 5.52 -1.17
C ALA A 21 -24.92 4.62 -0.23
N ALA A 22 -25.46 5.19 0.84
CA ALA A 22 -26.35 4.45 1.76
C ALA A 22 -27.61 3.93 1.05
N ALA A 23 -28.22 4.77 0.22
CA ALA A 23 -29.40 4.40 -0.57
C ALA A 23 -29.08 3.26 -1.56
N LEU A 24 -27.93 3.29 -2.24
CA LEU A 24 -27.47 2.22 -3.12
C LEU A 24 -27.27 0.90 -2.37
N ILE A 25 -26.65 0.92 -1.19
CA ILE A 25 -26.44 -0.27 -0.37
C ILE A 25 -27.78 -0.89 0.03
N VAL A 26 -28.76 -0.06 0.43
CA VAL A 26 -30.11 -0.52 0.83
C VAL A 26 -30.94 -0.99 -0.36
N ALA A 27 -30.84 -0.30 -1.49
CA ALA A 27 -31.59 -0.65 -2.69
C ALA A 27 -31.07 -1.92 -3.38
N MET A 28 -29.76 -2.23 -3.23
CA MET A 28 -29.10 -3.35 -3.90
C MET A 28 -28.25 -4.19 -2.92
N PRO A 29 -28.87 -4.79 -1.90
CA PRO A 29 -28.15 -5.48 -0.82
C PRO A 29 -27.38 -6.70 -1.32
N SER A 30 -27.87 -7.39 -2.35
CA SER A 30 -27.18 -8.54 -2.95
C SER A 30 -25.86 -8.13 -3.63
N VAL A 31 -25.82 -6.99 -4.30
CA VAL A 31 -24.60 -6.45 -4.94
C VAL A 31 -23.57 -6.09 -3.89
N SER A 32 -24.00 -5.37 -2.84
CA SER A 32 -23.13 -5.02 -1.70
C SER A 32 -22.58 -6.27 -1.01
N ALA A 33 -23.45 -7.24 -0.71
CA ALA A 33 -23.04 -8.49 -0.04
C ALA A 33 -22.05 -9.30 -0.90
N ALA A 34 -22.26 -9.37 -2.22
CA ALA A 34 -21.32 -10.01 -3.14
C ALA A 34 -19.95 -9.32 -3.13
N GLY A 35 -19.92 -7.99 -3.10
CA GLY A 35 -18.69 -7.20 -3.03
C GLY A 35 -17.95 -7.41 -1.72
N VAL A 36 -18.63 -7.37 -0.60
CA VAL A 36 -18.06 -7.65 0.73
C VAL A 36 -17.50 -9.08 0.77
N LYS A 37 -18.28 -10.08 0.30
CA LYS A 37 -17.80 -11.48 0.22
C LYS A 37 -16.55 -11.60 -0.63
N LYS A 38 -16.51 -10.96 -1.81
CA LYS A 38 -15.32 -10.95 -2.70
C LYS A 38 -14.12 -10.31 -2.00
N GLY A 39 -14.31 -9.17 -1.33
CA GLY A 39 -13.25 -8.49 -0.58
C GLY A 39 -12.70 -9.36 0.55
N LEU A 40 -13.56 -10.01 1.33
CA LEU A 40 -13.15 -10.92 2.39
C LEU A 40 -12.38 -12.14 1.84
N LEU A 41 -12.79 -12.69 0.71
CA LEU A 41 -12.07 -13.77 0.06
C LEU A 41 -10.67 -13.32 -0.41
N ILE A 42 -10.54 -12.14 -1.00
CA ILE A 42 -9.25 -11.56 -1.37
C ILE A 42 -8.37 -11.38 -0.14
N CYS A 43 -8.92 -10.88 0.97
CA CYS A 43 -8.19 -10.75 2.22
C CYS A 43 -7.68 -12.10 2.72
N ALA A 44 -8.54 -13.11 2.77
CA ALA A 44 -8.22 -14.42 3.31
C ALA A 44 -7.24 -15.22 2.43
N SER A 45 -7.43 -15.16 1.10
CA SER A 45 -6.66 -15.98 0.16
C SER A 45 -5.34 -15.34 -0.28
N SER A 46 -5.24 -14.02 -0.27
CA SER A 46 -4.09 -13.31 -0.83
C SER A 46 -3.47 -12.32 0.15
N ALA A 47 -4.23 -11.31 0.61
CA ALA A 47 -3.67 -10.19 1.34
C ALA A 47 -3.10 -10.61 2.71
N VAL A 48 -3.86 -11.33 3.53
CA VAL A 48 -3.41 -11.75 4.87
C VAL A 48 -2.21 -12.69 4.79
N PRO A 49 -2.23 -13.79 4.02
CA PRO A 49 -1.09 -14.69 3.95
C PRO A 49 0.19 -14.03 3.44
N SER A 50 0.08 -13.11 2.49
CA SER A 50 1.25 -12.48 1.88
C SER A 50 1.77 -11.27 2.66
N LEU A 51 0.90 -10.48 3.29
CA LEU A 51 1.30 -9.19 3.87
C LEU A 51 1.46 -9.23 5.39
N TYR A 52 0.67 -10.05 6.11
CA TYR A 52 0.68 -10.05 7.57
C TYR A 52 2.05 -10.37 8.19
N PRO A 53 2.78 -11.42 7.76
CA PRO A 53 4.10 -11.70 8.28
C PRO A 53 5.07 -10.51 8.09
N PHE A 54 4.97 -9.83 6.95
CA PHE A 54 5.80 -8.66 6.65
C PHE A 54 5.38 -7.42 7.46
N CYS A 55 4.09 -7.25 7.77
CA CYS A 55 3.63 -6.19 8.66
C CYS A 55 4.21 -6.37 10.06
N VAL A 56 4.21 -7.59 10.58
CA VAL A 56 4.80 -7.91 11.90
C VAL A 56 6.32 -7.75 11.87
N LEU A 57 6.98 -8.30 10.84
CA LEU A 57 8.44 -8.21 10.72
C LEU A 57 8.92 -6.76 10.63
N SER A 58 8.24 -5.92 9.86
CA SER A 58 8.58 -4.50 9.73
C SER A 58 8.36 -3.73 11.02
N ALA A 59 7.26 -3.96 11.72
CA ALA A 59 7.01 -3.37 13.03
C ALA A 59 8.08 -3.81 14.05
N PHE A 60 8.44 -5.09 14.05
CA PHE A 60 9.53 -5.60 14.89
C PHE A 60 10.88 -4.95 14.56
N PHE A 61 11.19 -4.79 13.30
CA PHE A 61 12.43 -4.16 12.86
C PHE A 61 12.54 -2.70 13.36
N VAL A 62 11.41 -1.97 13.39
CA VAL A 62 11.33 -0.62 13.94
C VAL A 62 11.47 -0.64 15.46
N ARG A 63 10.66 -1.47 16.17
CA ARG A 63 10.58 -1.50 17.62
C ARG A 63 11.83 -2.04 18.31
N SER A 64 12.54 -2.96 17.66
CA SER A 64 13.82 -3.50 18.14
C SER A 64 15.01 -2.54 17.98
N GLY A 65 14.84 -1.42 17.27
CA GLY A 65 15.93 -0.48 16.99
C GLY A 65 16.84 -0.91 15.83
N LEU A 66 16.60 -2.07 15.19
CA LEU A 66 17.40 -2.55 14.05
C LEU A 66 17.40 -1.56 12.87
N CYS A 67 16.37 -0.73 12.75
CA CYS A 67 16.32 0.37 11.78
C CYS A 67 17.50 1.33 11.91
N GLY A 68 18.05 1.54 13.12
CA GLY A 68 19.22 2.40 13.34
C GLY A 68 20.47 1.86 12.67
N TYR A 69 20.71 0.55 12.82
CA TYR A 69 21.87 -0.10 12.16
C TYR A 69 21.75 -0.05 10.65
N LEU A 70 20.55 -0.32 10.12
CA LEU A 70 20.30 -0.24 8.68
C LEU A 70 20.43 1.20 8.17
N GLY A 71 19.96 2.19 8.92
CA GLY A 71 20.10 3.61 8.60
C GLY A 71 21.57 4.03 8.48
N ASN A 72 22.41 3.61 9.42
CA ASN A 72 23.84 3.89 9.39
C ASN A 72 24.54 3.21 8.20
N PHE A 73 24.18 1.96 7.91
CA PHE A 73 24.73 1.23 6.76
C PHE A 73 24.34 1.88 5.43
N LEU A 74 23.09 2.36 5.32
CA LEU A 74 22.56 2.98 4.12
C LEU A 74 22.81 4.49 4.03
N GLU A 75 23.46 5.10 5.00
CA GLU A 75 23.66 6.55 5.04
C GLU A 75 24.33 7.09 3.78
N LYS A 76 25.46 6.49 3.38
CA LYS A 76 26.22 6.93 2.19
C LYS A 76 25.39 6.81 0.90
N PRO A 77 24.81 5.63 0.54
CA PRO A 77 23.99 5.50 -0.66
C PRO A 77 22.76 6.41 -0.65
N VAL A 78 22.09 6.58 0.49
CA VAL A 78 20.89 7.43 0.58
C VAL A 78 21.24 8.90 0.39
N ARG A 79 22.33 9.36 1.00
CA ARG A 79 22.85 10.72 0.83
C ARG A 79 23.27 11.01 -0.62
N VAL A 80 23.96 10.06 -1.26
CA VAL A 80 24.43 10.22 -2.65
C VAL A 80 23.29 10.15 -3.65
N LEU A 81 22.41 9.15 -3.53
CA LEU A 81 21.34 8.93 -4.51
C LEU A 81 20.18 9.91 -4.35
N PHE A 82 19.74 10.16 -3.11
CA PHE A 82 18.50 10.89 -2.84
C PHE A 82 18.71 12.25 -2.20
N ALA A 83 19.95 12.60 -1.80
CA ALA A 83 20.26 13.78 -0.98
C ALA A 83 19.35 13.85 0.26
N LEU A 84 19.24 12.72 0.99
CA LEU A 84 18.47 12.58 2.22
C LEU A 84 19.40 12.24 3.39
N PRO A 85 19.03 12.57 4.64
CA PRO A 85 19.81 12.18 5.81
C PRO A 85 19.83 10.67 6.00
N GLY A 86 20.86 10.13 6.64
CA GLY A 86 21.04 8.69 6.86
C GLY A 86 19.86 8.03 7.59
N SER A 87 19.18 8.77 8.49
CA SER A 87 17.96 8.32 9.17
C SER A 87 16.84 7.90 8.21
N ALA A 88 16.80 8.47 7.00
CA ALA A 88 15.82 8.11 5.96
C ALA A 88 16.07 6.72 5.35
N GLY A 89 17.30 6.20 5.44
CA GLY A 89 17.68 4.95 4.77
C GLY A 89 16.86 3.74 5.20
N ALA A 90 16.58 3.63 6.49
CA ALA A 90 15.75 2.54 7.01
C ALA A 90 14.32 2.59 6.45
N ALA A 91 13.69 3.77 6.43
CA ALA A 91 12.34 3.94 5.90
C ALA A 91 12.28 3.67 4.39
N ALA A 92 13.27 4.13 3.63
CA ALA A 92 13.38 3.86 2.20
C ALA A 92 13.52 2.36 1.94
N CYS A 93 14.42 1.66 2.63
CA CYS A 93 14.59 0.21 2.50
C CYS A 93 13.29 -0.54 2.86
N MET A 94 12.68 -0.21 3.98
CA MET A 94 11.46 -0.87 4.43
C MET A 94 10.27 -0.62 3.51
N SER A 95 10.24 0.49 2.76
CA SER A 95 9.22 0.73 1.75
C SER A 95 9.23 -0.30 0.63
N PHE A 96 10.42 -0.82 0.27
CA PHE A 96 10.56 -1.87 -0.73
C PHE A 96 10.29 -3.27 -0.17
N VAL A 97 10.55 -3.51 1.10
CA VAL A 97 10.40 -4.84 1.73
C VAL A 97 8.98 -5.07 2.23
N ALA A 98 8.40 -4.10 2.93
CA ALA A 98 7.13 -4.26 3.63
C ALA A 98 5.92 -3.70 2.86
N GLY A 99 6.15 -2.90 1.84
CA GLY A 99 5.08 -2.40 0.97
C GLY A 99 4.44 -1.08 1.42
N TYR A 100 3.34 -0.74 0.76
CA TYR A 100 2.70 0.59 0.75
C TYR A 100 2.52 1.30 2.09
N PRO A 101 1.86 0.72 3.11
CA PRO A 101 1.57 1.50 4.31
C PRO A 101 2.80 1.71 5.17
N VAL A 102 3.75 0.77 5.15
CA VAL A 102 4.91 0.80 6.05
C VAL A 102 5.89 1.91 5.68
N GLY A 103 6.22 2.07 4.40
CA GLY A 103 7.12 3.12 3.93
C GLY A 103 6.60 4.52 4.27
N ALA A 104 5.32 4.79 3.98
CA ALA A 104 4.67 6.05 4.33
C ALA A 104 4.57 6.26 5.84
N GLY A 105 4.24 5.20 6.60
CA GLY A 105 4.15 5.24 8.06
C GLY A 105 5.49 5.55 8.71
N MET A 106 6.57 4.90 8.30
CA MET A 106 7.92 5.16 8.79
C MET A 106 8.40 6.58 8.45
N THR A 107 8.09 7.06 7.24
CA THR A 107 8.41 8.43 6.84
C THR A 107 7.70 9.44 7.76
N ALA A 108 6.41 9.24 8.02
CA ALA A 108 5.64 10.09 8.92
C ALA A 108 6.16 10.02 10.36
N ALA A 109 6.56 8.85 10.84
CA ALA A 109 7.16 8.67 12.16
C ALA A 109 8.50 9.42 12.28
N LEU A 110 9.40 9.26 11.31
CA LEU A 110 10.69 9.98 11.29
C LEU A 110 10.51 11.50 11.30
N PHE A 111 9.49 12.00 10.59
CA PHE A 111 9.16 13.42 10.59
C PHE A 111 8.59 13.87 11.95
N SER A 112 7.66 13.12 12.51
CA SER A 112 7.07 13.43 13.82
C SER A 112 8.11 13.42 14.96
N ASP A 113 9.12 12.55 14.84
CA ASP A 113 10.25 12.46 15.78
C ASP A 113 11.32 13.53 15.54
N GLY A 114 11.13 14.44 14.57
CA GLY A 114 12.10 15.50 14.22
C GLY A 114 13.42 15.00 13.61
N ARG A 115 13.46 13.76 13.10
CA ARG A 115 14.65 13.10 12.54
C ARG A 115 14.90 13.43 11.07
N ILE A 116 13.88 13.91 10.38
CA ILE A 116 13.94 14.41 9.00
C ILE A 116 13.15 15.72 8.91
N SER A 117 13.53 16.57 7.97
CA SER A 117 12.80 17.81 7.72
C SER A 117 11.44 17.54 7.06
N GLN A 118 10.55 18.54 7.07
CA GLN A 118 9.29 18.46 6.34
C GLN A 118 9.51 18.27 4.84
N SER A 119 10.49 18.96 4.26
CA SER A 119 10.84 18.82 2.85
C SER A 119 11.32 17.42 2.51
N ASP A 120 12.14 16.81 3.37
CA ASP A 120 12.59 15.41 3.19
C ASP A 120 11.42 14.43 3.32
N ALA A 121 10.55 14.62 4.31
CA ALA A 121 9.36 13.81 4.48
C ALA A 121 8.43 13.89 3.27
N GLN A 122 8.21 15.09 2.73
CA GLN A 122 7.44 15.28 1.50
C GLN A 122 8.07 14.55 0.32
N ARG A 123 9.38 14.68 0.10
CA ARG A 123 10.11 13.97 -0.95
C ARG A 123 10.00 12.45 -0.79
N MET A 124 10.21 11.94 0.42
CA MET A 124 10.13 10.51 0.72
C MET A 124 8.74 9.94 0.43
N THR A 125 7.67 10.65 0.74
CA THR A 125 6.30 10.19 0.45
C THR A 125 6.02 10.03 -1.04
N LEU A 126 6.80 10.67 -1.93
CA LEU A 126 6.63 10.53 -3.37
C LEU A 126 7.17 9.19 -3.90
N PHE A 127 8.21 8.60 -3.28
CA PHE A 127 8.84 7.37 -3.75
C PHE A 127 8.86 6.21 -2.74
N CYS A 128 8.64 6.45 -1.44
CA CYS A 128 8.55 5.39 -0.42
C CYS A 128 7.16 4.77 -0.29
N VAL A 129 6.40 4.73 -1.38
CA VAL A 129 5.06 4.13 -1.46
C VAL A 129 5.08 3.06 -2.55
N ASN A 130 5.46 1.83 -2.17
CA ASN A 130 5.73 0.75 -3.12
C ASN A 130 4.93 -0.51 -2.78
N ALA A 131 4.66 -1.34 -3.80
CA ALA A 131 4.16 -2.68 -3.58
C ALA A 131 5.28 -3.59 -3.06
N GLY A 132 5.03 -4.30 -1.98
CA GLY A 132 6.02 -5.22 -1.40
C GLY A 132 6.19 -6.50 -2.24
N PRO A 133 7.37 -7.18 -2.12
CA PRO A 133 7.69 -8.37 -2.91
C PRO A 133 6.72 -9.53 -2.66
N ALA A 134 6.22 -9.68 -1.45
CA ALA A 134 5.25 -10.72 -1.12
C ALA A 134 3.97 -10.61 -1.95
N PHE A 135 3.46 -9.38 -2.12
CA PHE A 135 2.28 -9.14 -2.93
C PHE A 135 2.59 -9.22 -4.42
N VAL A 136 3.70 -8.60 -4.88
CA VAL A 136 4.02 -8.55 -6.31
C VAL A 136 4.47 -9.92 -6.84
N ILE A 137 5.38 -10.60 -6.13
CA ILE A 137 5.94 -11.88 -6.60
C ILE A 137 4.99 -13.03 -6.27
N GLY A 138 4.50 -13.08 -5.03
CA GLY A 138 3.61 -14.14 -4.55
C GLY A 138 2.18 -13.97 -5.04
N GLY A 139 1.54 -12.85 -4.69
CA GLY A 139 0.14 -12.59 -5.02
C GLY A 139 -0.10 -12.41 -6.52
N VAL A 140 0.59 -11.44 -7.14
CA VAL A 140 0.37 -11.12 -8.55
C VAL A 140 1.10 -12.10 -9.46
N GLY A 141 2.40 -12.29 -9.27
CA GLY A 141 3.22 -13.14 -10.14
C GLY A 141 2.79 -14.60 -10.09
N ALA A 142 2.94 -15.25 -8.95
CA ALA A 142 2.61 -16.67 -8.80
C ALA A 142 1.10 -16.91 -8.79
N GLY A 143 0.34 -16.06 -8.04
CA GLY A 143 -1.08 -16.30 -7.82
C GLY A 143 -1.98 -15.91 -9.00
N MET A 144 -1.76 -14.73 -9.60
CA MET A 144 -2.64 -14.21 -10.66
C MET A 144 -2.12 -14.47 -12.07
N LEU A 145 -0.80 -14.37 -12.27
CA LEU A 145 -0.17 -14.56 -13.58
C LEU A 145 0.37 -15.99 -13.80
N GLY A 146 0.37 -16.85 -12.78
CA GLY A 146 0.93 -18.18 -12.85
C GLY A 146 2.44 -18.21 -13.09
N SER A 147 3.16 -17.11 -12.85
CA SER A 147 4.58 -16.97 -13.18
C SER A 147 5.33 -16.15 -12.11
N VAL A 148 6.11 -16.86 -11.28
CA VAL A 148 7.02 -16.20 -10.31
C VAL A 148 8.00 -15.27 -11.04
N ARG A 149 8.48 -15.69 -12.23
CA ARG A 149 9.42 -14.91 -13.04
C ARG A 149 8.81 -13.56 -13.47
N ALA A 150 7.54 -13.56 -13.92
CA ALA A 150 6.83 -12.33 -14.23
C ALA A 150 6.70 -11.43 -12.98
N GLY A 151 6.38 -12.02 -11.83
CA GLY A 151 6.34 -11.30 -10.55
C GLY A 151 7.67 -10.64 -10.18
N VAL A 152 8.79 -11.33 -10.38
CA VAL A 152 10.14 -10.79 -10.13
C VAL A 152 10.45 -9.65 -11.09
N ILE A 153 10.15 -9.80 -12.38
CA ILE A 153 10.36 -8.73 -13.38
C ILE A 153 9.55 -7.49 -13.01
N ILE A 154 8.27 -7.65 -12.67
CA ILE A 154 7.42 -6.54 -12.22
C ILE A 154 7.99 -5.89 -10.96
N PHE A 155 8.40 -6.67 -9.96
CA PHE A 155 8.94 -6.14 -8.72
C PHE A 155 10.23 -5.34 -8.93
N VAL A 156 11.15 -5.85 -9.76
CA VAL A 156 12.38 -5.12 -10.13
C VAL A 156 12.03 -3.81 -10.87
N SER A 157 11.06 -3.86 -11.78
CA SER A 157 10.59 -2.68 -12.53
C SER A 157 10.02 -1.60 -11.60
N LEU A 158 9.20 -1.98 -10.63
CA LEU A 158 8.64 -1.08 -9.61
C LEU A 158 9.73 -0.48 -8.74
N THR A 159 10.70 -1.30 -8.34
CA THR A 159 11.86 -0.85 -7.55
C THR A 159 12.67 0.18 -8.33
N LEU A 160 13.01 -0.10 -9.58
CA LEU A 160 13.73 0.83 -10.46
C LEU A 160 12.94 2.13 -10.68
N ALA A 161 11.63 2.03 -10.89
CA ALA A 161 10.76 3.20 -11.05
C ALA A 161 10.79 4.10 -9.81
N SER A 162 10.68 3.51 -8.63
CA SER A 162 10.71 4.24 -7.37
C SER A 162 12.08 4.83 -7.05
N LEU A 163 13.16 4.10 -7.31
CA LEU A 163 14.52 4.61 -7.15
C LEU A 163 14.77 5.79 -8.10
N THR A 164 14.35 5.68 -9.35
CA THR A 164 14.45 6.76 -10.34
C THR A 164 13.65 7.98 -9.89
N LEU A 165 12.42 7.78 -9.42
CA LEU A 165 11.60 8.87 -8.89
C LEU A 165 12.26 9.51 -7.66
N GLY A 166 12.82 8.71 -6.74
CA GLY A 166 13.59 9.18 -5.60
C GLY A 166 14.78 10.06 -6.02
N MET A 167 15.55 9.62 -7.04
CA MET A 167 16.65 10.41 -7.59
C MET A 167 16.17 11.71 -8.24
N LEU A 168 15.03 11.70 -8.92
CA LEU A 168 14.44 12.91 -9.50
C LEU A 168 14.00 13.90 -8.43
N THR A 169 13.51 13.43 -7.29
CA THR A 169 13.12 14.32 -6.17
C THR A 169 14.31 15.04 -5.53
N ARG A 170 15.54 14.60 -5.78
CA ARG A 170 16.76 15.28 -5.34
C ARG A 170 16.86 16.72 -5.88
N PHE A 171 16.32 16.97 -7.06
CA PHE A 171 16.36 18.28 -7.72
C PHE A 171 15.24 19.22 -7.25
N ILE A 172 14.33 18.76 -6.41
CA ILE A 172 13.32 19.62 -5.78
C ILE A 172 14.05 20.48 -4.73
N PRO A 173 13.93 21.81 -4.79
CA PRO A 173 14.53 22.69 -3.78
C PRO A 173 14.11 22.26 -2.36
N HIS A 174 15.09 22.05 -1.50
CA HIS A 174 14.87 21.68 -0.10
C HIS A 174 15.65 22.64 0.78
N GLY A 175 15.09 23.01 1.92
CA GLY A 175 15.79 23.79 2.94
C GLY A 175 16.95 22.97 3.50
N GLU A 176 18.02 23.64 3.89
CA GLU A 176 19.14 23.00 4.60
C GLU A 176 18.56 22.27 5.82
N THR A 177 18.76 20.98 5.87
CA THR A 177 18.47 20.19 7.06
C THR A 177 19.60 20.46 8.03
N ASP A 178 19.34 21.27 9.05
CA ASP A 178 20.13 21.13 10.27
C ASP A 178 20.02 19.67 10.68
N ALA A 179 21.12 18.95 10.52
CA ALA A 179 21.21 17.57 10.95
C ALA A 179 21.14 17.58 12.48
N HIS A 180 19.90 17.66 12.98
CA HIS A 180 19.69 17.41 14.39
C HIS A 180 20.18 15.98 14.63
N THR A 181 21.19 15.86 15.48
CA THR A 181 21.62 14.59 16.03
C THR A 181 20.39 13.91 16.61
N ALA A 182 19.85 13.00 15.82
CA ALA A 182 18.61 12.32 16.18
C ALA A 182 18.79 11.63 17.52
N PRO A 183 17.84 11.78 18.46
CA PRO A 183 17.90 11.00 19.69
C PRO A 183 18.01 9.52 19.33
N ALA A 184 18.87 8.81 20.08
CA ALA A 184 19.05 7.38 19.87
C ALA A 184 17.68 6.68 19.83
N ILE A 185 17.48 5.81 18.86
CA ILE A 185 16.24 5.01 18.81
C ILE A 185 16.17 4.24 20.12
N SER A 186 15.17 4.54 20.94
CA SER A 186 14.88 3.75 22.13
C SER A 186 14.51 2.34 21.68
N SER A 187 15.47 1.42 21.75
CA SER A 187 15.23 0.02 21.47
C SER A 187 14.48 -0.59 22.66
N LEU A 188 13.33 -1.20 22.39
CA LEU A 188 12.63 -1.99 23.40
C LEU A 188 13.36 -3.31 23.64
N PRO A 189 13.27 -3.90 24.85
CA PRO A 189 13.68 -5.28 25.06
C PRO A 189 13.04 -6.20 24.01
N LEU A 190 13.78 -7.20 23.54
CA LEU A 190 13.40 -8.04 22.40
C LEU A 190 12.00 -8.67 22.53
N SER A 191 11.67 -9.15 23.75
CA SER A 191 10.35 -9.72 24.04
C SER A 191 9.22 -8.70 23.90
N ARG A 192 9.42 -7.49 24.42
CA ARG A 192 8.44 -6.41 24.32
C ARG A 192 8.33 -5.89 22.90
N ALA A 193 9.46 -5.74 22.20
CA ALA A 193 9.47 -5.37 20.79
C ALA A 193 8.67 -6.34 19.91
N LEU A 194 8.76 -7.64 20.17
CA LEU A 194 8.00 -8.66 19.44
C LEU A 194 6.49 -8.57 19.75
N THR A 195 6.11 -8.41 21.00
CA THR A 195 4.69 -8.29 21.40
C THR A 195 4.05 -7.05 20.77
N GLU A 196 4.71 -5.90 20.87
CA GLU A 196 4.22 -4.66 20.27
C GLU A 196 4.21 -4.74 18.73
N ALA A 197 5.18 -5.43 18.12
CA ALA A 197 5.23 -5.62 16.67
C ALA A 197 4.05 -6.46 16.15
N VAL A 198 3.67 -7.51 16.88
CA VAL A 198 2.48 -8.32 16.53
C VAL A 198 1.22 -7.48 16.62
N ALA A 199 1.04 -6.70 17.70
CA ALA A 199 -0.12 -5.82 17.85
C ALA A 199 -0.21 -4.76 16.77
N GLU A 200 0.90 -4.09 16.45
CA GLU A 200 0.98 -3.08 15.38
C GLU A 200 0.77 -3.69 14.00
N GLY A 201 1.42 -4.81 13.70
CA GLY A 201 1.24 -5.54 12.45
C GLY A 201 -0.19 -5.99 12.23
N THR A 202 -0.87 -6.45 13.28
CA THR A 202 -2.28 -6.81 13.24
C THR A 202 -3.18 -5.60 12.97
N LYS A 203 -2.94 -4.47 13.64
CA LYS A 203 -3.68 -3.22 13.40
C LYS A 203 -3.54 -2.74 11.97
N ASN A 204 -2.34 -2.79 11.43
CA ASN A 204 -2.08 -2.45 10.03
C ASN A 204 -2.80 -3.41 9.07
N MET A 205 -2.77 -4.72 9.35
CA MET A 205 -3.44 -5.73 8.51
C MET A 205 -4.96 -5.55 8.50
N ILE A 206 -5.57 -5.30 9.67
CA ILE A 206 -7.02 -5.02 9.76
C ILE A 206 -7.38 -3.80 8.92
N SER A 207 -6.59 -2.73 9.00
CA SER A 207 -6.80 -1.53 8.19
C SER A 207 -6.73 -1.83 6.70
N ILE A 208 -5.73 -2.60 6.25
CA ILE A 208 -5.59 -3.01 4.85
C ILE A 208 -6.82 -3.81 4.40
N CYS A 209 -7.24 -4.81 5.19
CA CYS A 209 -8.43 -5.60 4.88
C CYS A 209 -9.70 -4.76 4.79
N ALA A 210 -9.89 -3.81 5.71
CA ALA A 210 -11.06 -2.92 5.70
C ALA A 210 -11.13 -2.10 4.40
N TRP A 211 -10.00 -1.55 3.93
CA TRP A 211 -9.94 -0.84 2.66
C TRP A 211 -10.19 -1.75 1.46
N ILE A 212 -9.61 -2.95 1.42
CA ILE A 212 -9.86 -3.94 0.36
C ILE A 212 -11.35 -4.27 0.29
N VAL A 213 -11.98 -4.59 1.41
CA VAL A 213 -13.41 -4.95 1.46
C VAL A 213 -14.28 -3.78 1.01
N MET A 214 -13.99 -2.56 1.47
CA MET A 214 -14.75 -1.37 1.10
C MET A 214 -14.66 -1.11 -0.41
N PHE A 215 -13.47 -1.14 -0.98
CA PHE A 215 -13.29 -0.89 -2.41
C PHE A 215 -13.74 -2.07 -3.28
N ALA A 216 -13.65 -3.32 -2.80
CA ALA A 216 -14.24 -4.47 -3.48
C ALA A 216 -15.77 -4.37 -3.52
N CYS A 217 -16.38 -3.86 -2.46
CA CYS A 217 -17.82 -3.55 -2.46
C CYS A 217 -18.15 -2.47 -3.48
N ALA A 218 -17.44 -1.36 -3.50
CA ALA A 218 -17.63 -0.28 -4.45
C ALA A 218 -17.47 -0.75 -5.92
N ALA A 219 -16.48 -1.60 -6.19
CA ALA A 219 -16.20 -2.13 -7.51
C ALA A 219 -17.35 -3.00 -8.08
N GLN A 220 -18.20 -3.60 -7.23
CA GLN A 220 -19.35 -4.38 -7.70
C GLN A 220 -20.45 -3.51 -8.35
N TYR A 221 -20.41 -2.21 -8.14
CA TYR A 221 -21.34 -1.28 -8.78
C TYR A 221 -20.87 -0.82 -10.16
N ILE A 222 -19.60 -1.08 -10.55
CA ILE A 222 -19.06 -0.68 -11.86
C ILE A 222 -19.89 -1.23 -13.03
N PRO A 223 -20.32 -2.50 -13.05
CA PRO A 223 -21.14 -3.04 -14.15
C PRO A 223 -22.46 -2.30 -14.36
N LEU A 224 -23.02 -1.70 -13.31
CA LEU A 224 -24.25 -0.93 -13.39
C LEU A 224 -24.09 0.38 -14.17
N LEU A 225 -22.85 0.88 -14.30
CA LEU A 225 -22.54 2.06 -15.11
C LEU A 225 -22.62 1.80 -16.61
N ARG A 226 -22.79 0.52 -17.03
CA ARG A 226 -22.87 0.10 -18.43
C ARG A 226 -21.73 0.66 -19.30
N LEU A 227 -20.55 0.75 -18.72
CA LEU A 227 -19.34 1.17 -19.42
C LEU A 227 -18.85 0.05 -20.36
N PRO A 228 -18.12 0.40 -21.43
CA PRO A 228 -17.39 -0.59 -22.21
C PRO A 228 -16.44 -1.41 -21.33
N ASP A 229 -16.17 -2.66 -21.69
CA ASP A 229 -15.39 -3.60 -20.87
C ASP A 229 -14.01 -3.05 -20.49
N TRP A 230 -13.32 -2.40 -21.46
CA TRP A 230 -12.02 -1.77 -21.20
C TRP A 230 -12.10 -0.64 -20.16
N ALA A 231 -13.18 0.16 -20.17
CA ALA A 231 -13.35 1.26 -19.23
C ALA A 231 -13.72 0.74 -17.83
N SER A 232 -14.54 -0.32 -17.75
CA SER A 232 -14.86 -1.02 -16.52
C SER A 232 -13.63 -1.63 -15.88
N LEU A 233 -12.74 -2.23 -16.68
CA LEU A 233 -11.49 -2.82 -16.24
C LEU A 233 -10.52 -1.73 -15.73
N LEU A 234 -10.32 -0.65 -16.49
CA LEU A 234 -9.49 0.48 -16.08
C LEU A 234 -10.00 1.11 -14.78
N LEU A 235 -11.31 1.29 -14.64
CA LEU A 235 -11.91 1.83 -13.42
C LEU A 235 -11.66 0.89 -12.23
N SER A 236 -11.79 -0.42 -12.41
CA SER A 236 -11.47 -1.41 -11.37
C SER A 236 -10.01 -1.34 -10.95
N CYS A 237 -9.06 -1.30 -11.90
CA CYS A 237 -7.63 -1.16 -11.65
C CYS A 237 -7.28 0.17 -10.97
N THR A 238 -8.00 1.24 -11.31
CA THR A 238 -7.79 2.56 -10.69
C THR A 238 -8.27 2.60 -9.25
N LEU A 239 -9.39 1.94 -8.95
CA LEU A 239 -9.98 1.95 -7.62
C LEU A 239 -9.24 1.06 -6.63
N GLU A 240 -8.97 -0.20 -7.01
CA GLU A 240 -8.41 -1.18 -6.08
C GLU A 240 -7.39 -2.09 -6.79
N VAL A 241 -6.17 -2.07 -6.29
CA VAL A 241 -5.02 -2.70 -6.95
C VAL A 241 -5.12 -4.22 -6.98
N THR A 242 -5.61 -4.86 -5.92
CA THR A 242 -5.62 -6.33 -5.80
C THR A 242 -6.65 -6.96 -6.74
N GLY A 243 -7.90 -6.52 -6.63
CA GLY A 243 -8.98 -6.96 -7.50
C GLY A 243 -8.80 -6.48 -8.94
N GLY A 244 -8.19 -5.28 -9.11
CA GLY A 244 -7.82 -4.74 -10.41
C GLY A 244 -6.79 -5.62 -11.12
N CYS A 245 -5.69 -5.99 -10.44
CA CYS A 245 -4.69 -6.91 -11.00
C CYS A 245 -5.29 -8.29 -11.30
N ALA A 246 -6.14 -8.81 -10.42
CA ALA A 246 -6.81 -10.09 -10.64
C ALA A 246 -7.73 -10.05 -11.88
N SER A 247 -8.44 -8.94 -12.11
CA SER A 247 -9.29 -8.75 -13.27
C SER A 247 -8.49 -8.45 -14.56
N ALA A 248 -7.31 -7.83 -14.42
CA ALA A 248 -6.41 -7.50 -15.52
C ALA A 248 -5.55 -8.71 -15.96
N ALA A 249 -5.34 -9.68 -15.07
CA ALA A 249 -4.61 -10.89 -15.39
C ALA A 249 -5.29 -11.63 -16.55
N GLY A 250 -4.54 -11.92 -17.60
CA GLY A 250 -5.07 -12.54 -18.83
C GLY A 250 -5.64 -11.55 -19.87
N VAL A 251 -5.85 -10.28 -19.52
CA VAL A 251 -6.31 -9.22 -20.43
C VAL A 251 -5.19 -8.24 -20.75
N PHE A 252 -4.49 -7.77 -19.71
CA PHE A 252 -3.39 -6.84 -19.85
C PHE A 252 -2.05 -7.57 -20.01
N ASN A 253 -1.14 -6.97 -20.76
CA ASN A 253 0.25 -7.41 -20.80
C ASN A 253 0.96 -7.09 -19.46
N ILE A 254 2.12 -7.73 -19.23
CA ILE A 254 2.88 -7.58 -17.98
C ILE A 254 3.25 -6.12 -17.68
N PRO A 255 3.72 -5.28 -18.65
CA PRO A 255 3.98 -3.86 -18.41
C PRO A 255 2.76 -3.06 -17.96
N ALA A 256 1.56 -3.35 -18.49
CA ALA A 256 0.34 -2.69 -18.05
C ALA A 256 0.00 -3.05 -16.58
N ILE A 257 0.23 -4.31 -16.18
CA ILE A 257 0.06 -4.73 -14.78
C ILE A 257 1.11 -4.04 -13.88
N ALA A 258 2.35 -3.88 -14.35
CA ALA A 258 3.37 -3.09 -13.64
C ALA A 258 2.92 -1.62 -13.45
N ALA A 259 2.28 -1.01 -14.46
CA ALA A 259 1.71 0.33 -14.34
C ALA A 259 0.58 0.40 -13.29
N VAL A 260 -0.34 -0.58 -13.27
CA VAL A 260 -1.41 -0.66 -12.26
C VAL A 260 -0.82 -0.74 -10.85
N LEU A 261 0.21 -1.54 -10.65
CA LEU A 261 0.92 -1.66 -9.37
C LEU A 261 1.71 -0.39 -9.02
N GLY A 262 2.30 0.30 -9.99
CA GLY A 262 2.97 1.59 -9.81
C GLY A 262 2.01 2.69 -9.41
N TRP A 263 0.80 2.69 -9.93
CA TRP A 263 -0.30 3.56 -9.50
C TRP A 263 -0.73 3.22 -8.06
N GLY A 264 -0.94 1.95 -7.75
CA GLY A 264 -1.30 1.43 -6.42
C GLY A 264 -2.79 1.43 -6.10
N GLY A 265 -3.63 2.09 -6.92
CA GLY A 265 -5.08 2.20 -6.69
C GLY A 265 -5.48 3.23 -5.62
N VAL A 266 -6.69 3.76 -5.75
CA VAL A 266 -7.27 4.74 -4.81
C VAL A 266 -7.37 4.15 -3.40
N SER A 267 -7.62 2.85 -3.27
CA SER A 267 -7.68 2.15 -1.98
C SER A 267 -6.39 2.31 -1.18
N VAL A 268 -5.22 2.12 -1.82
CA VAL A 268 -3.91 2.33 -1.19
C VAL A 268 -3.68 3.81 -0.87
N HIS A 269 -4.06 4.72 -1.77
CA HIS A 269 -3.93 6.15 -1.50
C HIS A 269 -4.73 6.55 -0.26
N CYS A 270 -5.94 6.03 -0.09
CA CYS A 270 -6.74 6.25 1.11
C CYS A 270 -6.09 5.68 2.38
N GLN A 271 -5.49 4.49 2.31
CA GLN A 271 -4.79 3.87 3.43
C GLN A 271 -3.66 4.76 3.97
N ILE A 272 -2.88 5.36 3.07
CA ILE A 272 -1.70 6.17 3.45
C ILE A 272 -1.99 7.66 3.60
N MET A 273 -3.22 8.11 3.31
CA MET A 273 -3.59 9.52 3.30
C MET A 273 -3.28 10.24 4.62
N ARG A 274 -3.43 9.52 5.75
CA ARG A 274 -3.09 10.06 7.06
C ARG A 274 -1.59 10.41 7.13
N HIS A 275 -0.72 9.52 6.66
CA HIS A 275 0.73 9.71 6.67
C HIS A 275 1.15 10.84 5.71
N ILE A 276 0.54 10.90 4.52
CA ILE A 276 0.76 11.97 3.54
C ILE A 276 0.43 13.34 4.16
N LYS A 277 -0.71 13.44 4.86
CA LYS A 277 -1.12 14.67 5.54
C LYS A 277 -0.20 15.02 6.71
N THR A 278 0.26 14.05 7.50
CA THR A 278 1.23 14.27 8.57
C THR A 278 2.51 14.88 8.04
N CYS A 279 3.03 14.39 6.91
CA CYS A 279 4.22 14.95 6.24
C CYS A 279 3.95 16.31 5.55
N GLY A 280 2.71 16.76 5.45
CA GLY A 280 2.34 18.01 4.76
C GLY A 280 2.54 17.95 3.25
N THR A 281 2.52 16.75 2.64
CA THR A 281 2.73 16.58 1.20
C THR A 281 1.51 17.06 0.42
N PRO A 282 1.65 17.98 -0.55
CA PRO A 282 0.54 18.41 -1.38
C PRO A 282 0.01 17.25 -2.23
N LEU A 283 -1.30 17.01 -2.17
CA LEU A 283 -1.94 15.89 -2.86
C LEU A 283 -1.69 15.85 -4.39
N PRO A 284 -1.70 16.99 -5.12
CA PRO A 284 -1.38 16.97 -6.54
C PRO A 284 0.01 16.40 -6.85
N TYR A 285 1.03 16.77 -6.06
CA TYR A 285 2.39 16.23 -6.24
C TYR A 285 2.44 14.74 -5.97
N PHE A 286 1.74 14.28 -4.94
CA PHE A 286 1.65 12.85 -4.64
C PHE A 286 1.00 12.08 -5.80
N PHE A 287 -0.15 12.53 -6.33
CA PHE A 287 -0.81 11.86 -7.45
C PHE A 287 0.03 11.91 -8.73
N CYS A 288 0.67 13.05 -9.05
CA CYS A 288 1.60 13.13 -10.18
C CYS A 288 2.76 12.13 -10.02
N ALA A 289 3.34 12.03 -8.82
CA ALA A 289 4.40 11.06 -8.56
C ALA A 289 3.94 9.61 -8.76
N ARG A 290 2.70 9.26 -8.38
CA ARG A 290 2.12 7.93 -8.64
C ARG A 290 1.95 7.66 -10.13
N LEU A 291 1.47 8.65 -10.91
CA LEU A 291 1.36 8.51 -12.36
C LEU A 291 2.74 8.35 -13.03
N VAL A 292 3.73 9.13 -12.62
CA VAL A 292 5.10 8.99 -13.09
C VAL A 292 5.67 7.61 -12.73
N CYS A 293 5.46 7.15 -11.49
CA CYS A 293 5.88 5.83 -11.05
C CYS A 293 5.23 4.71 -11.89
N ALA A 294 3.93 4.83 -12.20
CA ALA A 294 3.23 3.89 -13.07
C ALA A 294 3.83 3.83 -14.48
N ALA A 295 4.09 4.99 -15.08
CA ALA A 295 4.69 5.07 -16.40
C ALA A 295 6.12 4.51 -16.44
N LEU A 296 6.94 4.86 -15.44
CA LEU A 296 8.31 4.33 -15.31
C LEU A 296 8.30 2.81 -15.06
N ALA A 297 7.38 2.30 -14.23
CA ALA A 297 7.25 0.87 -13.97
C ALA A 297 6.92 0.10 -15.26
N ALA A 298 6.00 0.61 -16.07
CA ALA A 298 5.69 0.01 -17.38
C ALA A 298 6.90 0.03 -18.32
N LEU A 299 7.61 1.17 -18.40
CA LEU A 299 8.79 1.35 -19.25
C LEU A 299 9.92 0.38 -18.85
N PHE A 300 10.26 0.33 -17.56
CA PHE A 300 11.29 -0.60 -17.08
C PHE A 300 10.86 -2.05 -17.26
N CYS A 301 9.59 -2.37 -17.07
CA CYS A 301 9.07 -3.71 -17.28
C CYS A 301 9.18 -4.14 -18.73
N GLU A 302 8.81 -3.29 -19.66
CA GLU A 302 9.00 -3.54 -21.11
C GLU A 302 10.48 -3.75 -21.44
N GLY A 303 11.38 -2.89 -20.93
CA GLY A 303 12.82 -3.03 -21.12
C GLY A 303 13.37 -4.35 -20.57
N LEU A 304 12.97 -4.74 -19.34
CA LEU A 304 13.40 -6.00 -18.74
C LEU A 304 12.83 -7.22 -19.48
N LEU A 305 11.62 -7.15 -20.02
CA LEU A 305 11.05 -8.25 -20.81
C LEU A 305 11.76 -8.45 -22.15
N ARG A 306 12.32 -7.40 -22.74
CA ARG A 306 13.15 -7.52 -23.95
C ARG A 306 14.50 -8.22 -23.65
N LEU A 307 15.06 -7.96 -22.44
CA LEU A 307 16.30 -8.58 -22.01
C LEU A 307 16.07 -10.02 -21.47
N PHE A 308 14.95 -10.22 -20.80
CA PHE A 308 14.58 -11.47 -20.13
C PHE A 308 13.17 -11.90 -20.54
N PRO A 309 12.96 -12.42 -21.77
CA PRO A 309 11.65 -12.82 -22.24
C PRO A 309 10.95 -13.76 -21.26
N CYS A 310 9.73 -13.41 -20.91
CA CYS A 310 8.88 -14.20 -20.00
C CYS A 310 7.55 -14.48 -20.72
N PRO A 311 7.38 -15.63 -21.36
CA PRO A 311 6.10 -16.01 -21.93
C PRO A 311 5.13 -16.25 -20.77
N VAL A 312 4.15 -15.37 -20.63
CA VAL A 312 2.98 -15.59 -19.79
C VAL A 312 1.85 -15.98 -20.73
N ASN A 313 1.39 -17.20 -20.62
CA ASN A 313 0.18 -17.60 -21.32
C ASN A 313 -0.96 -16.76 -20.75
N THR A 314 -1.53 -15.89 -21.56
CA THR A 314 -2.81 -15.23 -21.25
C THR A 314 -3.85 -16.34 -21.18
N VAL A 315 -4.10 -16.86 -19.98
CA VAL A 315 -5.15 -17.84 -19.77
C VAL A 315 -6.46 -17.10 -19.98
N SER A 316 -7.18 -17.48 -21.03
CA SER A 316 -8.51 -16.93 -21.30
C SER A 316 -9.41 -17.17 -20.07
N LEU A 317 -10.12 -16.13 -19.68
CA LEU A 317 -10.96 -16.00 -18.47
C LEU A 317 -12.04 -17.09 -18.24
N GLY A 318 -12.01 -18.20 -18.98
CA GLY A 318 -12.99 -19.28 -18.90
C GLY A 318 -12.71 -20.37 -17.86
N SER A 319 -11.54 -20.41 -17.20
CA SER A 319 -11.19 -21.52 -16.31
C SER A 319 -10.19 -21.20 -15.21
N VAL A 320 -10.24 -20.02 -14.63
CA VAL A 320 -9.48 -19.78 -13.40
C VAL A 320 -10.30 -20.37 -12.25
N GLY A 321 -10.15 -21.65 -12.03
CA GLY A 321 -10.35 -22.23 -10.72
C GLY A 321 -9.49 -21.40 -9.75
N ALA A 322 -10.07 -21.00 -8.62
CA ALA A 322 -9.37 -20.24 -7.60
C ALA A 322 -7.97 -20.82 -7.40
N PRO A 323 -6.91 -20.01 -7.39
CA PRO A 323 -5.57 -20.52 -7.21
C PRO A 323 -5.56 -21.39 -5.95
N GLN A 324 -5.15 -22.64 -6.08
CA GLN A 324 -4.91 -23.53 -4.94
C GLN A 324 -3.65 -23.04 -4.22
N MET A 325 -3.69 -21.85 -3.70
CA MET A 325 -2.75 -21.36 -2.71
C MET A 325 -3.34 -21.69 -1.35
N PHE A 326 -2.71 -22.63 -0.68
CA PHE A 326 -2.95 -22.99 0.72
C PHE A 326 -4.42 -22.85 1.12
N SER A 327 -5.12 -23.96 1.24
CA SER A 327 -6.48 -23.99 1.79
C SER A 327 -6.48 -23.63 3.28
N LEU A 328 -6.07 -22.40 3.59
CA LEU A 328 -6.42 -21.84 4.88
C LEU A 328 -7.94 -21.64 4.83
N SER A 329 -8.66 -22.43 5.60
CA SER A 329 -10.11 -22.27 5.68
C SER A 329 -10.44 -20.82 6.05
N ALA A 330 -11.36 -20.19 5.33
CA ALA A 330 -11.81 -18.83 5.64
C ALA A 330 -12.10 -18.60 7.15
N PRO A 331 -12.58 -19.61 7.94
CA PRO A 331 -12.69 -19.54 9.38
C PRO A 331 -11.37 -19.31 10.12
N ALA A 332 -10.26 -19.90 9.66
CA ALA A 332 -8.97 -19.75 10.35
C ALA A 332 -8.37 -18.34 10.17
N ALA A 333 -8.49 -17.76 8.96
CA ALA A 333 -8.07 -16.38 8.71
C ALA A 333 -8.93 -15.38 9.53
N PHE A 334 -10.24 -15.64 9.60
CA PHE A 334 -11.16 -14.83 10.40
C PHE A 334 -10.87 -14.95 11.90
N ALA A 335 -10.58 -16.15 12.40
CA ALA A 335 -10.20 -16.37 13.80
C ALA A 335 -8.88 -15.66 14.16
N MET A 336 -7.89 -15.62 13.24
CA MET A 336 -6.64 -14.87 13.44
C MET A 336 -6.90 -13.36 13.51
N LEU A 337 -7.75 -12.82 12.65
CA LEU A 337 -8.12 -11.40 12.67
C LEU A 337 -8.91 -11.04 13.94
N LEU A 338 -9.80 -11.92 14.38
CA LEU A 338 -10.62 -11.72 15.58
C LEU A 338 -9.78 -11.78 16.84
N SER A 339 -8.86 -12.74 16.96
CA SER A 339 -7.92 -12.82 18.09
C SER A 339 -6.97 -11.63 18.13
N GLY A 340 -6.50 -11.15 16.96
CA GLY A 340 -5.71 -9.92 16.88
C GLY A 340 -6.50 -8.69 17.31
N ALA A 341 -7.76 -8.57 16.90
CA ALA A 341 -8.63 -7.47 17.32
C ALA A 341 -8.91 -7.48 18.83
N MET A 342 -9.15 -8.67 19.41
CA MET A 342 -9.31 -8.82 20.85
C MET A 342 -8.05 -8.42 21.63
N LEU A 343 -6.88 -8.80 21.14
CA LEU A 343 -5.59 -8.43 21.73
C LEU A 343 -5.37 -6.91 21.73
N ILE A 344 -5.75 -6.23 20.65
CA ILE A 344 -5.66 -4.76 20.52
C ILE A 344 -6.61 -4.08 21.52
N LEU A 345 -7.84 -4.58 21.68
CA LEU A 345 -8.81 -4.04 22.62
C LEU A 345 -8.34 -4.20 24.07
N GLU A 346 -7.68 -5.32 24.37
CA GLU A 346 -7.16 -5.60 25.71
C GLU A 346 -5.95 -4.72 26.05
N LEU A 347 -5.10 -4.44 25.07
CA LEU A 347 -3.97 -3.52 25.23
C LEU A 347 -4.43 -2.05 25.40
N ASP A 348 -5.45 -1.60 24.65
CA ASP A 348 -6.00 -0.24 24.76
C ASP A 348 -6.71 0.00 26.11
N THR A 349 -7.32 -1.05 26.68
CA THR A 349 -7.92 -0.99 28.01
C THR A 349 -6.88 -1.02 29.14
N SER A 350 -5.72 -1.63 28.91
CA SER A 350 -4.61 -1.67 29.87
C SER A 350 -3.90 -0.32 30.00
N GLU A 351 -3.72 0.43 28.89
CA GLU A 351 -3.14 1.77 28.93
C GLU A 351 -4.01 2.81 29.66
N LYS A 352 -5.33 2.63 29.69
CA LYS A 352 -6.25 3.53 30.40
C LYS A 352 -6.35 3.28 31.90
N LYS A 353 -5.69 2.23 32.43
CA LYS A 353 -5.68 1.86 33.87
C LYS A 353 -4.33 2.14 34.57
N CYS A 354 -3.33 2.63 33.86
CA CYS A 354 -2.10 3.24 34.41
C CYS A 354 -2.16 4.76 34.22
#